data_7278f335617d57ad07fa44e5e63473c8
#
_entry.id   7278f335617d57ad07fa44e5e63473c8
#
_cell.length_a   1.000
_cell.length_b   1.000
_cell.length_c   1.000
_cell.angle_alpha   90.00
_cell.angle_beta   90.00
_cell.angle_gamma   90.00
#
_symmetry.space_group_name_H-M   'P 1'
#
loop_
_entity.id
_entity.type
_entity.pdbx_description
1 polymer ?
#
loop_
_entity_poly.entity_id
_entity_poly.type
_entity_poly.pdbx_seq_one_letter_code
_entity_poly.pdbx_strand_id
1 'polypeptide(L)'
;MSTAPKHIVIVGPAHPLRGGLATYNERLAREFMKDSEVTLLTFSLQYPSFLFPGESQYTNDPKPDDLSIDVALNSVNPLNWIRVGLKYRKLKPDLIILRFWMPFFGPCFGVFGRVVQGNKHTKLVAITDNIIPHERRFYDRPFTHFFLNMLNGAVAMSRKVLEDLQLKFPQTAAAGNSAYHPHPLYDNFGAKVLRGEACERLGLDPQRRYILFFGFIRKYKGLDWLIEAFLMVAGQLKDVDLLIAGEFYEDSEPYLALLKDSEYRDRVHLHTHFIPNGSVADYFSVCDLVAQPYKSATQSGVSQIAYHFEVPMLITNVGGLAELVPHGEAGWVCEPYVESITFGLFSVFEEGYLAGIQEKLPELKKQFSWASMVESLEGRV
;
A
#
# COMPACT_ATOMS: atom_id res chain seq x y z
N MET A 1 -10.12 -20.56 31.77
CA MET A 1 -10.82 -19.29 32.11
C MET A 1 -10.98 -18.55 30.80
N SER A 2 -12.21 -18.39 30.28
CA SER A 2 -12.46 -17.58 29.09
C SER A 2 -12.22 -16.12 29.47
N THR A 3 -11.08 -15.57 29.11
CA THR A 3 -10.88 -14.12 29.18
C THR A 3 -11.85 -13.46 28.18
N ALA A 4 -12.54 -12.41 28.60
CA ALA A 4 -13.38 -11.64 27.67
C ALA A 4 -12.55 -11.24 26.44
N PRO A 5 -13.13 -11.22 25.21
CA PRO A 5 -12.40 -10.84 24.03
C PRO A 5 -11.86 -9.41 24.21
N LYS A 6 -10.61 -9.17 23.78
CA LYS A 6 -10.02 -7.83 23.79
C LYS A 6 -10.83 -6.91 22.88
N HIS A 7 -10.97 -5.64 23.28
CA HIS A 7 -11.52 -4.60 22.40
C HIS A 7 -10.38 -3.83 21.73
N ILE A 8 -10.29 -3.95 20.42
CA ILE A 8 -9.25 -3.33 19.58
C ILE A 8 -9.86 -2.26 18.70
N VAL A 9 -9.19 -1.12 18.60
CA VAL A 9 -9.59 -0.04 17.71
C VAL A 9 -8.48 0.23 16.70
N ILE A 10 -8.79 0.15 15.42
CA ILE A 10 -7.86 0.53 14.34
C ILE A 10 -8.26 1.91 13.84
N VAL A 11 -7.33 2.87 13.91
CA VAL A 11 -7.53 4.27 13.54
C VAL A 11 -6.82 4.57 12.23
N GLY A 12 -7.58 4.88 11.20
CA GLY A 12 -7.05 5.20 9.88
C GLY A 12 -8.13 5.19 8.80
N PRO A 13 -7.75 5.27 7.51
CA PRO A 13 -8.71 5.15 6.43
C PRO A 13 -9.43 3.79 6.45
N ALA A 14 -10.73 3.83 6.25
CA ALA A 14 -11.62 2.69 6.03
C ALA A 14 -12.85 3.20 5.28
N HIS A 15 -13.77 2.33 4.84
CA HIS A 15 -15.01 2.77 4.20
C HIS A 15 -15.66 3.96 4.96
N PRO A 16 -16.12 5.03 4.29
CA PRO A 16 -16.30 5.22 2.84
C PRO A 16 -15.07 5.73 2.08
N LEU A 17 -13.89 5.74 2.68
CA LEU A 17 -12.66 6.15 2.02
C LEU A 17 -12.11 5.01 1.15
N ARG A 18 -11.47 5.37 0.02
CA ARG A 18 -10.89 4.41 -0.93
C ARG A 18 -9.36 4.34 -0.86
N GLY A 19 -8.81 3.29 -1.43
CA GLY A 19 -7.38 3.11 -1.66
C GLY A 19 -6.72 2.11 -0.71
N GLY A 20 -5.45 1.81 -0.98
CA GLY A 20 -4.72 0.72 -0.32
C GLY A 20 -4.68 0.77 1.20
N LEU A 21 -4.65 1.97 1.80
CA LEU A 21 -4.68 2.11 3.26
C LEU A 21 -6.02 1.67 3.87
N ALA A 22 -7.15 2.00 3.21
CA ALA A 22 -8.47 1.57 3.66
C ALA A 22 -8.60 0.06 3.56
N THR A 23 -8.28 -0.50 2.41
CA THR A 23 -8.26 -1.94 2.14
C THR A 23 -7.38 -2.71 3.14
N TYR A 24 -6.19 -2.18 3.47
CA TYR A 24 -5.30 -2.76 4.47
C TYR A 24 -5.93 -2.76 5.87
N ASN A 25 -6.46 -1.63 6.33
CA ASN A 25 -7.02 -1.51 7.67
C ASN A 25 -8.25 -2.42 7.86
N GLU A 26 -9.09 -2.54 6.83
CA GLU A 26 -10.23 -3.44 6.81
C GLU A 26 -9.79 -4.91 6.86
N ARG A 27 -8.74 -5.27 6.13
CA ARG A 27 -8.19 -6.63 6.18
C ARG A 27 -7.53 -6.93 7.54
N LEU A 28 -6.80 -5.99 8.11
CA LEU A 28 -6.23 -6.11 9.46
C LEU A 28 -7.33 -6.29 10.52
N ALA A 29 -8.43 -5.54 10.40
CA ALA A 29 -9.57 -5.67 11.28
C ALA A 29 -10.13 -7.10 11.26
N ARG A 30 -10.32 -7.69 10.07
CA ARG A 30 -10.78 -9.08 9.94
C ARG A 30 -9.81 -10.10 10.55
N GLU A 31 -8.51 -9.83 10.52
CA GLU A 31 -7.53 -10.70 11.17
C GLU A 31 -7.71 -10.69 12.69
N PHE A 32 -7.79 -9.50 13.30
CA PHE A 32 -8.05 -9.35 14.74
C PHE A 32 -9.42 -9.87 15.18
N MET A 33 -10.44 -9.79 14.32
CA MET A 33 -11.80 -10.29 14.62
C MET A 33 -11.87 -11.80 14.85
N LYS A 34 -10.83 -12.56 14.54
CA LYS A 34 -10.75 -13.99 14.84
C LYS A 34 -10.81 -14.26 16.35
N ASP A 35 -10.24 -13.35 17.15
CA ASP A 35 -10.09 -13.52 18.59
C ASP A 35 -10.46 -12.29 19.43
N SER A 36 -10.89 -11.18 18.79
CA SER A 36 -11.13 -9.89 19.43
C SER A 36 -12.36 -9.17 18.88
N GLU A 37 -12.92 -8.25 19.67
CA GLU A 37 -13.89 -7.28 19.18
C GLU A 37 -13.13 -6.11 18.53
N VAL A 38 -13.47 -5.75 17.29
CA VAL A 38 -12.75 -4.74 16.54
C VAL A 38 -13.64 -3.60 16.06
N THR A 39 -13.19 -2.37 16.25
CA THR A 39 -13.81 -1.16 15.70
C THR A 39 -12.81 -0.43 14.79
N LEU A 40 -13.21 -0.10 13.58
CA LEU A 40 -12.47 0.81 12.69
C LEU A 40 -12.91 2.24 12.94
N LEU A 41 -12.04 3.08 13.48
CA LEU A 41 -12.28 4.53 13.60
C LEU A 41 -11.69 5.23 12.36
N THR A 42 -12.56 5.73 11.50
CA THR A 42 -12.16 6.39 10.26
C THR A 42 -12.56 7.85 10.20
N PHE A 43 -12.17 8.51 9.12
CA PHE A 43 -12.34 9.96 8.97
C PHE A 43 -13.71 10.33 8.39
N SER A 44 -14.36 11.28 9.04
CA SER A 44 -15.45 12.08 8.45
C SER A 44 -14.89 13.12 7.47
N LEU A 45 -13.64 13.57 7.68
CA LEU A 45 -12.84 14.37 6.76
C LEU A 45 -11.38 13.96 6.88
N GLN A 46 -10.86 13.29 5.85
CA GLN A 46 -9.44 12.88 5.81
C GLN A 46 -8.56 14.01 5.28
N TYR A 47 -8.87 14.53 4.11
CA TYR A 47 -8.19 15.67 3.49
C TYR A 47 -9.19 16.75 3.11
N PRO A 48 -8.90 18.03 3.38
CA PRO A 48 -9.59 19.13 2.70
C PRO A 48 -9.52 18.96 1.17
N SER A 49 -10.58 19.31 0.46
CA SER A 49 -10.69 19.08 -0.99
C SER A 49 -9.52 19.66 -1.80
N PHE A 50 -9.00 20.82 -1.39
CA PHE A 50 -7.86 21.47 -2.06
C PHE A 50 -6.51 20.80 -1.83
N LEU A 51 -6.41 19.83 -0.90
CA LEU A 51 -5.19 19.05 -0.64
C LEU A 51 -5.25 17.65 -1.26
N PHE A 52 -6.39 17.22 -1.78
CA PHE A 52 -6.56 15.91 -2.37
C PHE A 52 -6.34 15.99 -3.90
N PRO A 53 -5.32 15.31 -4.44
CA PRO A 53 -4.95 15.42 -5.85
C PRO A 53 -5.83 14.59 -6.80
N GLY A 54 -6.62 13.62 -6.29
CA GLY A 54 -7.47 12.77 -7.10
C GLY A 54 -8.89 13.30 -7.27
N GLU A 55 -9.71 12.66 -8.10
CA GLU A 55 -11.10 13.05 -8.35
C GLU A 55 -11.98 12.90 -7.10
N SER A 56 -11.82 11.83 -6.34
CA SER A 56 -12.57 11.57 -5.10
C SER A 56 -11.73 10.77 -4.12
N GLN A 57 -11.87 11.04 -2.83
CA GLN A 57 -11.31 10.21 -1.77
C GLN A 57 -12.29 9.12 -1.27
N TYR A 58 -13.49 9.07 -1.84
CA TYR A 58 -14.55 8.16 -1.44
C TYR A 58 -14.75 7.04 -2.46
N THR A 59 -15.14 5.85 -1.98
CA THR A 59 -15.56 4.72 -2.81
C THR A 59 -17.06 4.74 -3.05
N ASN A 60 -17.49 4.15 -4.17
CA ASN A 60 -18.88 3.82 -4.44
C ASN A 60 -19.23 2.37 -4.04
N ASP A 61 -18.24 1.61 -3.55
CA ASP A 61 -18.48 0.25 -3.09
C ASP A 61 -19.44 0.25 -1.88
N PRO A 62 -20.26 -0.78 -1.71
CA PRO A 62 -21.13 -0.89 -0.54
C PRO A 62 -20.30 -0.98 0.75
N LYS A 63 -20.90 -0.49 1.85
CA LYS A 63 -20.26 -0.62 3.16
C LYS A 63 -20.12 -2.12 3.50
N PRO A 64 -18.92 -2.56 3.96
CA PRO A 64 -18.75 -3.91 4.47
C PRO A 64 -19.69 -4.20 5.65
N ASP A 65 -20.54 -5.23 5.52
CA ASP A 65 -21.53 -5.58 6.55
C ASP A 65 -20.89 -6.29 7.76
N ASP A 66 -19.71 -6.87 7.56
CA ASP A 66 -18.94 -7.61 8.56
C ASP A 66 -18.09 -6.70 9.46
N LEU A 67 -17.94 -5.42 9.15
CA LEU A 67 -17.04 -4.50 9.85
C LEU A 67 -17.79 -3.44 10.66
N SER A 68 -17.40 -3.27 11.93
CA SER A 68 -17.83 -2.13 12.76
C SER A 68 -17.01 -0.89 12.42
N ILE A 69 -17.59 0.05 11.67
CA ILE A 69 -16.91 1.27 11.20
C ILE A 69 -17.57 2.50 11.82
N ASP A 70 -16.78 3.29 12.57
CA ASP A 70 -17.13 4.58 13.18
C ASP A 70 -16.52 5.72 12.35
N VAL A 71 -17.33 6.43 11.57
CA VAL A 71 -16.90 7.56 10.72
C VAL A 71 -17.00 8.85 11.55
N ALA A 72 -15.95 9.18 12.30
CA ALA A 72 -16.05 10.25 13.29
C ALA A 72 -14.87 11.22 13.32
N LEU A 73 -13.67 10.84 12.89
CA LEU A 73 -12.47 11.66 13.05
C LEU A 73 -12.36 12.71 11.94
N ASN A 74 -12.11 13.96 12.31
CA ASN A 74 -11.85 15.06 11.35
C ASN A 74 -10.39 15.49 11.46
N SER A 75 -9.61 15.33 10.39
CA SER A 75 -8.15 15.53 10.41
C SER A 75 -7.68 16.94 10.75
N VAL A 76 -8.53 17.95 10.58
CA VAL A 76 -8.19 19.40 10.72
C VAL A 76 -8.91 20.10 11.85
N ASN A 77 -9.80 19.43 12.61
CA ASN A 77 -10.60 20.05 13.66
C ASN A 77 -10.14 19.61 15.08
N PRO A 78 -9.39 20.44 15.82
CA PRO A 78 -8.90 20.09 17.15
C PRO A 78 -10.00 19.77 18.18
N LEU A 79 -11.14 20.44 18.12
CA LEU A 79 -12.27 20.16 19.01
C LEU A 79 -12.87 18.79 18.75
N ASN A 80 -12.87 18.35 17.48
CA ASN A 80 -13.29 17.00 17.12
C ASN A 80 -12.31 15.95 17.69
N TRP A 81 -11.00 16.18 17.64
CA TRP A 81 -9.98 15.25 18.17
C TRP A 81 -10.21 15.00 19.67
N ILE A 82 -10.49 16.08 20.44
CA ILE A 82 -10.77 15.98 21.88
C ILE A 82 -12.10 15.23 22.09
N ARG A 83 -13.17 15.59 21.36
CA ARG A 83 -14.49 14.95 21.51
C ARG A 83 -14.42 13.46 21.21
N VAL A 84 -13.81 13.07 20.12
CA VAL A 84 -13.63 11.66 19.74
C VAL A 84 -12.71 10.96 20.71
N GLY A 85 -11.63 11.60 21.15
CA GLY A 85 -10.74 11.09 22.18
C GLY A 85 -11.47 10.81 23.51
N LEU A 86 -12.36 11.69 23.96
CA LEU A 86 -13.19 11.49 25.17
C LEU A 86 -14.16 10.32 25.02
N LYS A 87 -14.74 10.11 23.82
CA LYS A 87 -15.57 8.94 23.52
C LYS A 87 -14.78 7.64 23.72
N TYR A 88 -13.61 7.52 23.09
CA TYR A 88 -12.76 6.32 23.19
C TYR A 88 -12.08 6.16 24.56
N ARG A 89 -11.77 7.27 25.26
CA ARG A 89 -11.35 7.23 26.66
C ARG A 89 -12.39 6.55 27.55
N LYS A 90 -13.69 6.82 27.34
CA LYS A 90 -14.80 6.23 28.09
C LYS A 90 -15.03 4.78 27.72
N LEU A 91 -14.88 4.41 26.44
CA LEU A 91 -15.00 3.05 25.92
C LEU A 91 -13.90 2.11 26.43
N LYS A 92 -12.72 2.65 26.81
CA LYS A 92 -11.58 1.91 27.35
C LYS A 92 -11.17 0.70 26.49
N PRO A 93 -10.91 0.84 25.18
CA PRO A 93 -10.37 -0.27 24.42
C PRO A 93 -9.02 -0.70 24.99
N ASP A 94 -8.67 -1.99 24.83
CA ASP A 94 -7.39 -2.52 25.32
C ASP A 94 -6.22 -2.01 24.47
N LEU A 95 -6.42 -1.98 23.15
CA LEU A 95 -5.41 -1.57 22.19
C LEU A 95 -6.01 -0.64 21.13
N ILE A 96 -5.30 0.44 20.86
CA ILE A 96 -5.54 1.29 19.68
C ILE A 96 -4.35 1.21 18.75
N ILE A 97 -4.59 0.85 17.49
CA ILE A 97 -3.59 0.79 16.43
C ILE A 97 -3.81 1.99 15.51
N LEU A 98 -2.81 2.86 15.40
CA LEU A 98 -2.88 4.06 14.55
C LEU A 98 -2.07 3.84 13.27
N ARG A 99 -2.73 3.99 12.13
CA ARG A 99 -2.05 3.95 10.83
C ARG A 99 -1.42 5.30 10.53
N PHE A 100 -0.09 5.38 10.46
CA PHE A 100 0.65 6.62 10.25
C PHE A 100 1.44 6.58 8.96
N TRP A 101 1.03 7.39 7.97
CA TRP A 101 1.64 7.43 6.63
C TRP A 101 2.17 8.80 6.23
N MET A 102 1.84 9.87 6.98
CA MET A 102 2.39 11.21 6.76
C MET A 102 2.27 12.11 7.99
N PRO A 103 3.22 13.04 8.19
CA PRO A 103 3.28 13.92 9.34
C PRO A 103 2.05 14.80 9.56
N PHE A 104 1.32 15.15 8.50
CA PHE A 104 0.08 15.95 8.56
C PHE A 104 -0.92 15.44 9.61
N PHE A 105 -1.00 14.12 9.82
CA PHE A 105 -1.90 13.52 10.82
C PHE A 105 -1.33 13.53 12.24
N GLY A 106 -0.08 13.93 12.41
CA GLY A 106 0.60 13.94 13.71
C GLY A 106 -0.16 14.70 14.80
N PRO A 107 -0.61 15.95 14.57
CA PRO A 107 -1.41 16.70 15.56
C PRO A 107 -2.75 16.04 15.89
N CYS A 108 -3.48 15.57 14.88
CA CYS A 108 -4.76 14.90 15.04
C CYS A 108 -4.64 13.65 15.92
N PHE A 109 -3.80 12.72 15.53
CA PHE A 109 -3.56 11.49 16.27
C PHE A 109 -2.93 11.75 17.62
N GLY A 110 -1.99 12.72 17.69
CA GLY A 110 -1.28 13.05 18.91
C GLY A 110 -2.19 13.61 20.01
N VAL A 111 -3.17 14.46 19.67
CA VAL A 111 -4.17 14.97 20.63
C VAL A 111 -5.17 13.88 20.98
N PHE A 112 -5.74 13.19 19.99
CA PHE A 112 -6.65 12.08 20.19
C PHE A 112 -6.08 11.05 21.17
N GLY A 113 -4.86 10.57 20.90
CA GLY A 113 -4.23 9.53 21.71
C GLY A 113 -3.96 9.95 23.15
N ARG A 114 -3.47 11.20 23.38
CA ARG A 114 -3.26 11.71 24.75
C ARG A 114 -4.56 11.82 25.55
N VAL A 115 -5.66 12.22 24.88
CA VAL A 115 -6.97 12.26 25.54
C VAL A 115 -7.42 10.85 25.93
N VAL A 116 -7.24 9.85 25.06
CA VAL A 116 -7.57 8.44 25.35
C VAL A 116 -6.72 7.90 26.49
N GLN A 117 -5.41 8.12 26.47
CA GLN A 117 -4.48 7.66 27.53
C GLN A 117 -4.85 8.16 28.94
N GLY A 118 -5.67 9.21 29.05
CA GLY A 118 -6.21 9.64 30.31
C GLY A 118 -7.06 8.57 31.04
N ASN A 119 -7.44 7.46 30.41
CA ASN A 119 -8.08 6.30 31.07
C ASN A 119 -7.08 5.36 31.76
N LYS A 120 -5.76 5.51 31.52
CA LYS A 120 -4.66 4.72 32.08
C LYS A 120 -4.75 3.21 31.82
N HIS A 121 -5.55 2.80 30.82
CA HIS A 121 -5.78 1.42 30.42
C HIS A 121 -5.30 1.16 29.00
N THR A 122 -5.79 1.95 28.07
CA THR A 122 -5.57 1.76 26.62
C THR A 122 -4.11 1.91 26.22
N LYS A 123 -3.60 0.93 25.50
CA LYS A 123 -2.28 0.98 24.84
C LYS A 123 -2.40 1.52 23.44
N LEU A 124 -1.40 2.29 23.01
CA LEU A 124 -1.35 2.92 21.70
C LEU A 124 -0.13 2.42 20.93
N VAL A 125 -0.36 1.74 19.81
CA VAL A 125 0.69 1.26 18.89
C VAL A 125 0.47 1.85 17.51
N ALA A 126 1.52 2.14 16.78
CA ALA A 126 1.41 2.61 15.39
C ALA A 126 1.92 1.59 14.40
N ILE A 127 1.26 1.53 13.23
CA ILE A 127 1.84 1.01 12.00
C ILE A 127 2.36 2.20 11.22
N THR A 128 3.66 2.21 10.90
CA THR A 128 4.32 3.31 10.22
C THR A 128 4.71 2.94 8.80
N ASP A 129 4.06 3.61 7.83
CA ASP A 129 4.37 3.46 6.40
C ASP A 129 5.49 4.38 5.97
N ASN A 130 5.43 5.64 6.46
CA ASN A 130 6.41 6.67 6.16
C ASN A 130 6.39 7.72 7.27
N ILE A 131 7.52 7.92 7.95
CA ILE A 131 7.69 8.92 9.00
C ILE A 131 8.42 10.17 8.53
N ILE A 132 9.05 10.09 7.35
CA ILE A 132 9.74 11.20 6.68
C ILE A 132 9.25 11.25 5.25
N PRO A 133 8.46 12.27 4.89
CA PRO A 133 7.96 12.40 3.52
C PRO A 133 9.09 12.66 2.52
N HIS A 134 8.88 12.26 1.27
CA HIS A 134 9.81 12.54 0.17
C HIS A 134 9.95 14.05 -0.07
N GLU A 135 8.84 14.79 0.05
CA GLU A 135 8.81 16.25 0.01
C GLU A 135 8.74 16.79 1.45
N ARG A 136 9.88 17.27 1.95
CA ARG A 136 9.99 17.72 3.34
C ARG A 136 9.39 19.11 3.52
N ARG A 137 8.62 19.26 4.62
CA ARG A 137 8.08 20.54 5.10
C ARG A 137 8.60 20.84 6.49
N PHE A 138 8.65 22.14 6.86
CA PHE A 138 9.21 22.58 8.16
C PHE A 138 8.50 21.96 9.38
N TYR A 139 7.23 21.62 9.26
CA TYR A 139 6.41 21.06 10.33
C TYR A 139 6.47 19.52 10.44
N ASP A 140 7.06 18.82 9.48
CA ASP A 140 7.02 17.35 9.45
C ASP A 140 7.68 16.73 10.68
N ARG A 141 8.88 17.22 11.04
CA ARG A 141 9.62 16.68 12.19
C ARG A 141 8.91 16.94 13.53
N PRO A 142 8.45 18.16 13.87
CA PRO A 142 7.72 18.41 15.11
C PRO A 142 6.39 17.64 15.19
N PHE A 143 5.64 17.51 14.09
CA PHE A 143 4.39 16.78 14.08
C PHE A 143 4.59 15.27 14.26
N THR A 144 5.57 14.69 13.57
CA THR A 144 5.96 13.29 13.76
C THR A 144 6.43 13.03 15.18
N HIS A 145 7.30 13.88 15.72
CA HIS A 145 7.79 13.75 17.10
C HIS A 145 6.65 13.83 18.12
N PHE A 146 5.73 14.79 17.96
CA PHE A 146 4.55 14.92 18.81
C PHE A 146 3.68 13.66 18.79
N PHE A 147 3.49 13.04 17.64
CA PHE A 147 2.79 11.76 17.49
C PHE A 147 3.53 10.61 18.17
N LEU A 148 4.79 10.39 17.81
CA LEU A 148 5.58 9.24 18.28
C LEU A 148 5.75 9.21 19.80
N ASN A 149 5.81 10.36 20.46
CA ASN A 149 5.98 10.47 21.92
C ASN A 149 4.77 9.98 22.74
N MET A 150 3.62 9.78 22.14
CA MET A 150 2.46 9.25 22.87
C MET A 150 2.31 7.73 22.76
N LEU A 151 3.06 7.08 21.89
CA LEU A 151 2.90 5.67 21.58
C LEU A 151 3.61 4.78 22.61
N ASN A 152 3.06 3.59 22.85
CA ASN A 152 3.72 2.52 23.58
C ASN A 152 4.74 1.79 22.70
N GLY A 153 4.50 1.71 21.38
CA GLY A 153 5.40 1.08 20.43
C GLY A 153 4.99 1.35 18.99
N ALA A 154 5.80 0.85 18.05
CA ALA A 154 5.54 0.99 16.62
C ALA A 154 6.00 -0.24 15.83
N VAL A 155 5.29 -0.56 14.76
CA VAL A 155 5.69 -1.52 13.73
C VAL A 155 5.96 -0.76 12.44
N ALA A 156 7.19 -0.83 11.95
CA ALA A 156 7.60 -0.25 10.68
C ALA A 156 7.52 -1.30 9.57
N MET A 157 6.89 -0.96 8.46
CA MET A 157 6.67 -1.91 7.36
C MET A 157 7.82 -1.96 6.34
N SER A 158 8.92 -1.23 6.58
CA SER A 158 10.20 -1.39 5.88
C SER A 158 11.37 -1.16 6.84
N ARG A 159 12.53 -1.77 6.54
CA ARG A 159 13.76 -1.57 7.33
C ARG A 159 14.18 -0.11 7.33
N LYS A 160 14.00 0.57 6.20
CA LYS A 160 14.28 2.01 6.06
C LYS A 160 13.45 2.87 7.02
N VAL A 161 12.15 2.57 7.16
CA VAL A 161 11.28 3.29 8.10
C VAL A 161 11.66 2.98 9.54
N LEU A 162 12.06 1.74 9.86
CA LEU A 162 12.57 1.38 11.19
C LEU A 162 13.84 2.14 11.51
N GLU A 163 14.83 2.18 10.61
CA GLU A 163 16.06 2.94 10.77
C GLU A 163 15.79 4.44 10.97
N ASP A 164 14.91 5.02 10.14
CA ASP A 164 14.54 6.43 10.26
C ASP A 164 13.86 6.72 11.61
N LEU A 165 13.04 5.80 12.13
CA LEU A 165 12.43 5.90 13.45
C LEU A 165 13.50 5.90 14.56
N GLN A 166 14.41 4.94 14.54
CA GLN A 166 15.43 4.74 15.55
C GLN A 166 16.51 5.84 15.52
N LEU A 167 16.97 6.26 14.34
CA LEU A 167 18.06 7.23 14.19
C LEU A 167 17.59 8.69 14.29
N LYS A 168 16.39 9.02 13.83
CA LYS A 168 15.93 10.42 13.78
C LYS A 168 14.98 10.82 14.92
N PHE A 169 14.38 9.82 15.59
CA PHE A 169 13.49 10.00 16.73
C PHE A 169 13.86 9.14 17.95
N PRO A 170 15.16 8.95 18.27
CA PRO A 170 15.62 7.96 19.27
C PRO A 170 15.08 8.18 20.69
N GLN A 171 14.63 9.40 20.99
CA GLN A 171 14.12 9.76 22.32
C GLN A 171 12.61 9.44 22.48
N THR A 172 11.94 8.95 21.43
CA THR A 172 10.52 8.61 21.51
C THR A 172 10.33 7.20 22.08
N ALA A 173 9.27 6.99 22.85
CA ALA A 173 8.92 5.65 23.34
C ALA A 173 8.69 4.67 22.18
N ALA A 174 8.12 5.15 21.09
CA ALA A 174 7.92 4.36 19.86
C ALA A 174 9.24 3.81 19.29
N ALA A 175 10.33 4.58 19.29
CA ALA A 175 11.64 4.13 18.81
C ALA A 175 12.25 3.05 19.70
N GLY A 176 12.09 3.18 21.03
CA GLY A 176 12.59 2.20 22.02
C GLY A 176 11.82 0.87 21.98
N ASN A 177 10.56 0.86 21.53
CA ASN A 177 9.72 -0.32 21.39
C ASN A 177 9.22 -0.46 19.95
N SER A 178 10.14 -0.53 18.98
CA SER A 178 9.82 -0.67 17.56
C SER A 178 10.27 -2.02 17.00
N ALA A 179 9.52 -2.50 16.00
CA ALA A 179 9.86 -3.70 15.26
C ALA A 179 9.69 -3.47 13.75
N TYR A 180 10.42 -4.23 12.96
CA TYR A 180 10.16 -4.39 11.54
C TYR A 180 9.19 -5.54 11.32
N HIS A 181 8.20 -5.32 10.49
CA HIS A 181 7.39 -6.37 9.89
C HIS A 181 7.12 -6.00 8.43
N PRO A 182 7.39 -6.89 7.45
CA PRO A 182 7.08 -6.62 6.06
C PRO A 182 5.58 -6.43 5.87
N HIS A 183 5.21 -5.67 4.85
CA HIS A 183 3.80 -5.47 4.52
C HIS A 183 3.12 -6.83 4.27
N PRO A 184 2.04 -7.19 4.99
CA PRO A 184 1.31 -8.43 4.76
C PRO A 184 0.70 -8.49 3.35
N LEU A 185 0.33 -9.70 2.91
CA LEU A 185 -0.33 -9.90 1.62
C LEU A 185 -1.62 -9.10 1.49
N TYR A 186 -1.87 -8.56 0.30
CA TYR A 186 -3.20 -8.13 -0.08
C TYR A 186 -4.01 -9.32 -0.63
N ASP A 187 -4.53 -10.14 0.27
CA ASP A 187 -5.29 -11.36 -0.03
C ASP A 187 -6.82 -11.14 -0.12
N ASN A 188 -7.25 -9.89 -0.05
CA ASN A 188 -8.66 -9.48 -0.01
C ASN A 188 -9.21 -9.04 -1.39
N PHE A 189 -8.47 -9.26 -2.48
CA PHE A 189 -8.92 -9.00 -3.84
C PHE A 189 -9.51 -10.24 -4.54
N GLY A 190 -9.79 -11.30 -3.78
CA GLY A 190 -10.33 -12.57 -4.30
C GLY A 190 -9.25 -13.50 -4.85
N ALA A 191 -9.71 -14.59 -5.44
CA ALA A 191 -8.83 -15.58 -6.06
C ALA A 191 -8.50 -15.19 -7.51
N LYS A 192 -7.44 -15.80 -8.05
CA LYS A 192 -7.10 -15.72 -9.48
C LYS A 192 -8.27 -16.26 -10.32
N VAL A 193 -8.65 -15.52 -11.34
CA VAL A 193 -9.73 -15.90 -12.28
C VAL A 193 -9.13 -16.48 -13.55
N LEU A 194 -9.97 -17.14 -14.38
CA LEU A 194 -9.50 -17.67 -15.65
C LEU A 194 -9.07 -16.53 -16.58
N ARG A 195 -7.87 -16.65 -17.19
CA ARG A 195 -7.29 -15.63 -18.07
C ARG A 195 -8.24 -15.19 -19.18
N GLY A 196 -8.93 -16.14 -19.84
CA GLY A 196 -9.86 -15.83 -20.91
C GLY A 196 -11.02 -14.95 -20.46
N GLU A 197 -11.63 -15.26 -19.32
CA GLU A 197 -12.72 -14.46 -18.74
C GLU A 197 -12.25 -13.06 -18.33
N ALA A 198 -11.06 -12.97 -17.74
CA ALA A 198 -10.48 -11.68 -17.35
C ALA A 198 -10.14 -10.82 -18.59
N CYS A 199 -9.57 -11.43 -19.64
CA CYS A 199 -9.31 -10.75 -20.91
C CYS A 199 -10.61 -10.23 -21.55
N GLU A 200 -11.69 -11.03 -21.55
CA GLU A 200 -12.99 -10.61 -22.07
C GLU A 200 -13.53 -9.39 -21.32
N ARG A 201 -13.48 -9.41 -19.96
CA ARG A 201 -13.92 -8.26 -19.14
C ARG A 201 -13.10 -7.01 -19.35
N LEU A 202 -11.80 -7.16 -19.62
CA LEU A 202 -10.87 -6.04 -19.82
C LEU A 202 -10.73 -5.60 -21.29
N GLY A 203 -11.36 -6.32 -22.24
CA GLY A 203 -11.23 -6.04 -23.68
C GLY A 203 -9.83 -6.33 -24.22
N LEU A 204 -9.15 -7.36 -23.69
CA LEU A 204 -7.78 -7.76 -24.03
C LEU A 204 -7.73 -9.07 -24.82
N ASP A 205 -6.67 -9.28 -25.60
CA ASP A 205 -6.43 -10.52 -26.34
C ASP A 205 -5.79 -11.59 -25.43
N PRO A 206 -6.44 -12.76 -25.19
CA PRO A 206 -5.90 -13.82 -24.33
C PRO A 206 -4.62 -14.49 -24.89
N GLN A 207 -4.30 -14.29 -26.17
CA GLN A 207 -3.10 -14.82 -26.81
C GLN A 207 -1.87 -13.94 -26.60
N ARG A 208 -2.04 -12.71 -26.10
CA ARG A 208 -0.97 -11.75 -25.80
C ARG A 208 -0.45 -11.96 -24.39
N ARG A 209 0.82 -11.66 -24.13
CA ARG A 209 1.42 -11.52 -22.80
C ARG A 209 1.33 -10.06 -22.35
N TYR A 210 1.16 -9.81 -21.06
CA TYR A 210 0.96 -8.45 -20.54
C TYR A 210 1.95 -8.09 -19.45
N ILE A 211 2.61 -6.93 -19.61
CA ILE A 211 3.31 -6.23 -18.55
C ILE A 211 2.29 -5.30 -17.89
N LEU A 212 2.04 -5.45 -16.59
CA LEU A 212 1.10 -4.63 -15.84
C LEU A 212 1.83 -3.55 -15.03
N PHE A 213 1.50 -2.28 -15.29
CA PHE A 213 1.69 -1.19 -14.35
C PHE A 213 0.39 -0.95 -13.61
N PHE A 214 0.40 -0.96 -12.25
CA PHE A 214 -0.82 -0.88 -11.45
C PHE A 214 -0.81 0.21 -10.38
N GLY A 215 -1.98 0.85 -10.16
CA GLY A 215 -2.26 1.79 -9.09
C GLY A 215 -2.07 3.25 -9.48
N PHE A 216 -2.29 4.18 -8.54
CA PHE A 216 -2.23 5.63 -8.82
C PHE A 216 -0.96 6.04 -9.55
N ILE A 217 -1.12 6.79 -10.65
CA ILE A 217 0.01 7.25 -11.48
C ILE A 217 0.55 8.54 -10.88
N ARG A 218 1.82 8.49 -10.46
CA ARG A 218 2.59 9.61 -9.90
C ARG A 218 4.02 9.54 -10.40
N LYS A 219 4.67 10.69 -10.55
CA LYS A 219 6.02 10.84 -11.10
C LYS A 219 7.06 9.90 -10.47
N TYR A 220 7.00 9.71 -9.14
CA TYR A 220 7.94 8.83 -8.45
C TYR A 220 7.78 7.34 -8.80
N LYS A 221 6.63 6.94 -9.38
CA LYS A 221 6.39 5.55 -9.81
C LYS A 221 6.99 5.20 -11.17
N GLY A 222 7.52 6.18 -11.91
CA GLY A 222 8.35 5.95 -13.09
C GLY A 222 7.61 5.35 -14.28
N LEU A 223 6.31 5.63 -14.44
CA LEU A 223 5.56 5.17 -15.62
C LEU A 223 6.19 5.68 -16.93
N ASP A 224 6.73 6.91 -16.94
CA ASP A 224 7.48 7.47 -18.05
C ASP A 224 8.66 6.56 -18.45
N TRP A 225 9.48 6.12 -17.49
CA TRP A 225 10.57 5.19 -17.73
C TRP A 225 10.11 3.83 -18.27
N LEU A 226 8.97 3.32 -17.77
CA LEU A 226 8.43 2.06 -18.26
C LEU A 226 7.94 2.15 -19.70
N ILE A 227 7.25 3.25 -20.06
CA ILE A 227 6.80 3.48 -21.43
C ILE A 227 8.02 3.56 -22.36
N GLU A 228 9.01 4.39 -22.05
CA GLU A 228 10.24 4.50 -22.84
C GLU A 228 10.94 3.14 -23.01
N ALA A 229 11.16 2.42 -21.91
CA ALA A 229 11.79 1.10 -21.92
C ALA A 229 11.01 0.08 -22.75
N PHE A 230 9.67 0.04 -22.62
CA PHE A 230 8.82 -0.84 -23.40
C PHE A 230 8.92 -0.54 -24.90
N LEU A 231 8.84 0.73 -25.29
CA LEU A 231 8.95 1.13 -26.70
C LEU A 231 10.30 0.72 -27.32
N MET A 232 11.38 0.74 -26.54
CA MET A 232 12.72 0.30 -27.01
C MET A 232 12.79 -1.20 -27.30
N VAL A 233 12.02 -2.05 -26.60
CA VAL A 233 12.03 -3.52 -26.77
C VAL A 233 10.82 -4.08 -27.50
N ALA A 234 9.81 -3.27 -27.77
CA ALA A 234 8.54 -3.73 -28.35
C ALA A 234 8.71 -4.47 -29.69
N GLY A 235 9.67 -4.05 -30.52
CA GLY A 235 9.99 -4.72 -31.79
C GLY A 235 10.53 -6.14 -31.62
N GLN A 236 11.22 -6.43 -30.50
CA GLN A 236 11.76 -7.74 -30.16
C GLN A 236 10.73 -8.61 -29.41
N LEU A 237 9.95 -8.01 -28.51
CA LEU A 237 8.90 -8.67 -27.72
C LEU A 237 7.55 -8.62 -28.49
N LYS A 238 7.44 -9.30 -29.61
CA LYS A 238 6.30 -9.15 -30.56
C LYS A 238 4.93 -9.53 -29.98
N ASP A 239 4.86 -10.44 -29.02
CA ASP A 239 3.65 -10.96 -28.39
C ASP A 239 3.37 -10.36 -27.00
N VAL A 240 4.14 -9.35 -26.57
CA VAL A 240 4.02 -8.70 -25.24
C VAL A 240 3.44 -7.32 -25.41
N ASP A 241 2.44 -6.97 -24.63
CA ASP A 241 1.81 -5.65 -24.57
C ASP A 241 1.98 -5.02 -23.18
N LEU A 242 1.90 -3.69 -23.11
CA LEU A 242 1.91 -2.93 -21.88
C LEU A 242 0.48 -2.57 -21.46
N LEU A 243 0.07 -3.00 -20.26
CA LEU A 243 -1.22 -2.67 -19.65
C LEU A 243 -1.00 -1.69 -18.50
N ILE A 244 -1.52 -0.48 -18.62
CA ILE A 244 -1.43 0.58 -17.62
C ILE A 244 -2.80 0.72 -16.97
N ALA A 245 -2.89 0.37 -15.68
CA ALA A 245 -4.14 0.36 -14.91
C ALA A 245 -4.03 1.24 -13.66
N GLY A 246 -4.74 2.38 -13.67
CA GLY A 246 -4.79 3.28 -12.53
C GLY A 246 -4.98 4.75 -12.89
N GLU A 247 -5.50 5.50 -11.94
CA GLU A 247 -5.86 6.91 -12.08
C GLU A 247 -4.61 7.82 -12.05
N PHE A 248 -4.55 8.81 -12.93
CA PHE A 248 -3.54 9.87 -12.87
C PHE A 248 -3.79 10.81 -11.69
N TYR A 249 -2.77 11.00 -10.85
CA TYR A 249 -2.75 11.98 -9.76
C TYR A 249 -1.86 13.19 -10.10
N GLU A 250 -1.55 13.36 -11.37
CA GLU A 250 -0.79 14.47 -11.97
C GLU A 250 -1.16 14.59 -13.45
N ASP A 251 -0.57 15.57 -14.14
CA ASP A 251 -0.81 15.77 -15.57
C ASP A 251 -0.43 14.51 -16.38
N SER A 252 -1.36 14.05 -17.21
CA SER A 252 -1.17 12.88 -18.07
C SER A 252 -0.44 13.17 -19.38
N GLU A 253 -0.41 14.44 -19.81
CA GLU A 253 0.13 14.81 -21.13
C GLU A 253 1.59 14.36 -21.35
N PRO A 254 2.51 14.47 -20.36
CA PRO A 254 3.89 14.00 -20.55
C PRO A 254 3.99 12.49 -20.87
N TYR A 255 3.09 11.68 -20.33
CA TYR A 255 3.03 10.23 -20.57
C TYR A 255 2.41 9.90 -21.93
N LEU A 256 1.32 10.59 -22.30
CA LEU A 256 0.61 10.38 -23.55
C LEU A 256 1.46 10.85 -24.76
N ALA A 257 2.25 11.91 -24.58
CA ALA A 257 3.18 12.40 -25.58
C ALA A 257 4.23 11.35 -26.01
N LEU A 258 4.70 10.50 -25.09
CA LEU A 258 5.63 9.40 -25.42
C LEU A 258 5.03 8.37 -26.38
N LEU A 259 3.71 8.25 -26.39
CA LEU A 259 3.00 7.27 -27.21
C LEU A 259 2.52 7.83 -28.57
N LYS A 260 2.45 9.16 -28.70
CA LYS A 260 1.73 9.84 -29.80
C LYS A 260 2.20 9.42 -31.20
N ASP A 261 3.52 9.35 -31.39
CA ASP A 261 4.13 9.08 -32.70
C ASP A 261 4.79 7.68 -32.76
N SER A 262 4.49 6.82 -31.77
CA SER A 262 5.07 5.49 -31.73
C SER A 262 4.29 4.49 -32.59
N GLU A 263 4.98 3.71 -33.40
CA GLU A 263 4.42 2.57 -34.13
C GLU A 263 3.85 1.45 -33.21
N TYR A 264 4.26 1.44 -31.92
CA TYR A 264 3.80 0.47 -30.92
C TYR A 264 2.66 1.03 -30.04
N ARG A 265 2.05 2.17 -30.40
CA ARG A 265 0.98 2.80 -29.63
C ARG A 265 -0.18 1.85 -29.32
N ASP A 266 -0.60 1.03 -30.29
CA ASP A 266 -1.73 0.10 -30.16
C ASP A 266 -1.41 -1.10 -29.26
N ARG A 267 -0.16 -1.26 -28.86
CA ARG A 267 0.27 -2.29 -27.90
C ARG A 267 0.35 -1.78 -26.46
N VAL A 268 -0.08 -0.53 -26.21
CA VAL A 268 -0.17 0.05 -24.88
C VAL A 268 -1.63 0.31 -24.55
N HIS A 269 -2.16 -0.48 -23.64
CA HIS A 269 -3.55 -0.44 -23.21
C HIS A 269 -3.67 0.49 -21.99
N LEU A 270 -4.50 1.53 -22.10
CA LEU A 270 -4.65 2.59 -21.10
C LEU A 270 -5.99 2.46 -20.37
N HIS A 271 -5.99 1.92 -19.15
CA HIS A 271 -7.12 1.87 -18.24
C HIS A 271 -6.92 2.91 -17.12
N THR A 272 -6.97 4.20 -17.49
CA THR A 272 -6.53 5.33 -16.66
C THR A 272 -7.63 5.91 -15.78
N HIS A 273 -8.36 5.04 -15.10
CA HIS A 273 -9.38 5.36 -14.10
C HIS A 273 -9.06 4.65 -12.79
N PHE A 274 -9.77 5.00 -11.73
CA PHE A 274 -9.68 4.24 -10.47
C PHE A 274 -10.16 2.81 -10.69
N ILE A 275 -9.32 1.84 -10.34
CA ILE A 275 -9.66 0.42 -10.46
C ILE A 275 -10.39 -0.02 -9.18
N PRO A 276 -11.68 -0.38 -9.27
CA PRO A 276 -12.45 -0.90 -8.13
C PRO A 276 -11.83 -2.19 -7.57
N ASN A 277 -11.96 -2.41 -6.26
CA ASN A 277 -11.43 -3.60 -5.60
C ASN A 277 -11.88 -4.92 -6.25
N GLY A 278 -13.15 -4.98 -6.69
CA GLY A 278 -13.72 -6.17 -7.35
C GLY A 278 -13.10 -6.49 -8.72
N SER A 279 -12.42 -5.52 -9.36
CA SER A 279 -11.79 -5.72 -10.68
C SER A 279 -10.28 -6.01 -10.58
N VAL A 280 -9.67 -5.87 -9.40
CA VAL A 280 -8.21 -6.05 -9.24
C VAL A 280 -7.77 -7.45 -9.68
N ALA A 281 -8.55 -8.49 -9.33
CA ALA A 281 -8.27 -9.86 -9.71
C ALA A 281 -8.14 -10.05 -11.22
N ASP A 282 -8.94 -9.35 -12.04
CA ASP A 282 -8.88 -9.45 -13.50
C ASP A 282 -7.52 -8.98 -14.02
N TYR A 283 -7.04 -7.81 -13.57
CA TYR A 283 -5.76 -7.26 -14.01
C TYR A 283 -4.57 -8.17 -13.66
N PHE A 284 -4.55 -8.71 -12.42
CA PHE A 284 -3.48 -9.60 -11.99
C PHE A 284 -3.60 -11.02 -12.54
N SER A 285 -4.78 -11.41 -13.04
CA SER A 285 -4.98 -12.71 -13.69
C SER A 285 -4.58 -12.73 -15.17
N VAL A 286 -4.59 -11.57 -15.84
CA VAL A 286 -4.17 -11.46 -17.24
C VAL A 286 -2.69 -11.15 -17.40
N CYS A 287 -2.03 -10.55 -16.40
CA CYS A 287 -0.63 -10.15 -16.55
C CYS A 287 0.34 -11.31 -16.32
N ASP A 288 1.47 -11.24 -17.04
CA ASP A 288 2.58 -12.19 -16.92
C ASP A 288 3.72 -11.59 -16.09
N LEU A 289 3.77 -10.25 -15.99
CA LEU A 289 4.76 -9.49 -15.24
C LEU A 289 4.12 -8.24 -14.64
N VAL A 290 4.38 -7.96 -13.37
CA VAL A 290 4.06 -6.67 -12.75
C VAL A 290 5.30 -5.79 -12.75
N ALA A 291 5.24 -4.61 -13.36
CA ALA A 291 6.34 -3.66 -13.41
C ALA A 291 6.16 -2.51 -12.40
N GLN A 292 7.17 -2.29 -11.56
CA GLN A 292 7.24 -1.21 -10.58
C GLN A 292 8.55 -0.42 -10.75
N PRO A 293 8.69 0.40 -11.81
CA PRO A 293 9.91 1.11 -12.17
C PRO A 293 10.08 2.38 -11.33
N TYR A 294 9.89 2.28 -10.02
CA TYR A 294 9.81 3.44 -9.14
C TYR A 294 11.14 4.22 -9.09
N LYS A 295 11.06 5.55 -9.09
CA LYS A 295 12.21 6.45 -8.93
C LYS A 295 12.62 6.60 -7.47
N SER A 296 11.64 6.40 -6.58
CA SER A 296 11.85 6.33 -5.12
C SER A 296 10.68 5.59 -4.47
N ALA A 297 10.94 4.82 -3.43
CA ALA A 297 9.91 4.13 -2.65
C ALA A 297 10.41 3.81 -1.25
N THR A 298 9.50 3.69 -0.30
CA THR A 298 9.75 3.06 1.01
C THR A 298 9.25 1.61 1.01
N GLN A 299 8.12 1.37 0.37
CA GLN A 299 7.47 0.07 0.18
C GLN A 299 6.43 0.16 -0.94
N SER A 300 5.89 -0.98 -1.38
CA SER A 300 4.79 -1.02 -2.34
C SER A 300 3.75 -2.08 -2.00
N GLY A 301 2.50 -1.64 -1.84
CA GLY A 301 1.36 -2.56 -1.72
C GLY A 301 1.13 -3.39 -3.00
N VAL A 302 1.54 -2.86 -4.16
CA VAL A 302 1.42 -3.57 -5.45
C VAL A 302 2.26 -4.86 -5.46
N SER A 303 3.44 -4.87 -4.82
CA SER A 303 4.24 -6.09 -4.65
C SER A 303 3.47 -7.17 -3.87
N GLN A 304 2.70 -6.77 -2.85
CA GLN A 304 1.92 -7.72 -2.05
C GLN A 304 0.70 -8.27 -2.80
N ILE A 305 0.12 -7.49 -3.72
CA ILE A 305 -0.91 -7.98 -4.63
C ILE A 305 -0.27 -8.96 -5.63
N ALA A 306 0.90 -8.63 -6.20
CA ALA A 306 1.62 -9.52 -7.11
C ALA A 306 1.96 -10.86 -6.45
N TYR A 307 2.43 -10.86 -5.20
CA TYR A 307 2.64 -12.10 -4.41
C TYR A 307 1.35 -12.89 -4.20
N HIS A 308 0.23 -12.20 -3.89
CA HIS A 308 -1.05 -12.88 -3.69
C HIS A 308 -1.47 -13.65 -4.96
N PHE A 309 -1.38 -13.01 -6.13
CA PHE A 309 -1.72 -13.61 -7.42
C PHE A 309 -0.58 -14.43 -8.06
N GLU A 310 0.56 -14.56 -7.38
CA GLU A 310 1.73 -15.32 -7.87
C GLU A 310 2.19 -14.84 -9.25
N VAL A 311 2.33 -13.51 -9.39
CA VAL A 311 2.82 -12.87 -10.61
C VAL A 311 4.26 -12.40 -10.40
N PRO A 312 5.21 -12.78 -11.27
CA PRO A 312 6.57 -12.25 -11.26
C PRO A 312 6.63 -10.72 -11.34
N MET A 313 7.65 -10.13 -10.76
CA MET A 313 7.80 -8.69 -10.70
C MET A 313 9.07 -8.19 -11.39
N LEU A 314 9.01 -7.02 -12.03
CA LEU A 314 10.17 -6.22 -12.40
C LEU A 314 10.13 -4.95 -11.58
N ILE A 315 11.17 -4.71 -10.79
CA ILE A 315 11.25 -3.57 -9.88
C ILE A 315 12.57 -2.83 -10.05
N THR A 316 12.59 -1.56 -9.65
CA THR A 316 13.85 -0.81 -9.49
C THR A 316 14.44 -0.97 -8.09
N ASN A 317 15.76 -0.92 -7.98
CA ASN A 317 16.53 -0.99 -6.73
C ASN A 317 16.43 0.32 -5.94
N VAL A 318 15.24 0.62 -5.41
CA VAL A 318 14.99 1.83 -4.63
C VAL A 318 14.31 1.52 -3.29
N GLY A 319 14.77 2.14 -2.22
CA GLY A 319 14.20 2.00 -0.88
C GLY A 319 14.10 0.54 -0.41
N GLY A 320 12.91 0.11 0.00
CA GLY A 320 12.65 -1.24 0.48
C GLY A 320 12.13 -2.22 -0.60
N LEU A 321 12.04 -1.83 -1.88
CA LEU A 321 11.48 -2.72 -2.91
C LEU A 321 12.34 -3.96 -3.16
N ALA A 322 13.66 -3.80 -3.27
CA ALA A 322 14.58 -4.92 -3.51
C ALA A 322 14.62 -5.92 -2.34
N GLU A 323 14.30 -5.48 -1.12
CA GLU A 323 14.16 -6.37 0.03
C GLU A 323 12.91 -7.26 -0.07
N LEU A 324 11.85 -6.73 -0.70
CA LEU A 324 10.59 -7.44 -0.89
C LEU A 324 10.62 -8.38 -2.08
N VAL A 325 11.42 -8.08 -3.10
CA VAL A 325 11.46 -8.81 -4.38
C VAL A 325 12.88 -9.29 -4.64
N PRO A 326 13.32 -10.42 -4.06
CA PRO A 326 14.65 -10.98 -4.31
C PRO A 326 14.85 -11.28 -5.80
N HIS A 327 15.98 -10.78 -6.35
CA HIS A 327 16.34 -10.97 -7.76
C HIS A 327 16.50 -12.45 -8.10
N GLY A 328 15.86 -12.91 -9.19
CA GLY A 328 15.88 -14.31 -9.64
C GLY A 328 15.03 -15.28 -8.81
N GLU A 329 14.35 -14.80 -7.76
CA GLU A 329 13.44 -15.61 -6.94
C GLU A 329 11.98 -15.15 -7.05
N ALA A 330 11.73 -13.83 -6.92
CA ALA A 330 10.40 -13.25 -7.04
C ALA A 330 10.25 -12.34 -8.26
N GLY A 331 11.35 -12.03 -8.94
CA GLY A 331 11.35 -11.17 -10.11
C GLY A 331 12.73 -10.69 -10.51
N TRP A 332 12.76 -9.61 -11.28
CA TRP A 332 13.97 -8.95 -11.76
C TRP A 332 14.16 -7.59 -11.10
N VAL A 333 15.33 -7.33 -10.55
CA VAL A 333 15.70 -6.04 -9.94
C VAL A 333 16.56 -5.26 -10.92
N CYS A 334 16.09 -4.07 -11.32
CA CYS A 334 16.78 -3.13 -12.20
C CYS A 334 17.39 -1.98 -11.40
N GLU A 335 18.42 -1.33 -11.93
CA GLU A 335 18.81 0.00 -11.47
C GLU A 335 17.80 1.05 -11.95
N PRO A 336 17.62 2.18 -11.21
CA PRO A 336 16.54 3.15 -11.45
C PRO A 336 16.85 4.11 -12.62
N TYR A 337 16.95 3.56 -13.83
CA TYR A 337 17.07 4.28 -15.10
C TYR A 337 16.58 3.41 -16.27
N VAL A 338 16.22 4.07 -17.38
CA VAL A 338 15.51 3.47 -18.52
C VAL A 338 16.23 2.27 -19.13
N GLU A 339 17.55 2.37 -19.36
CA GLU A 339 18.32 1.31 -20.03
C GLU A 339 18.36 0.03 -19.19
N SER A 340 18.44 0.14 -17.87
CA SER A 340 18.41 -1.02 -16.98
C SER A 340 17.02 -1.68 -16.97
N ILE A 341 15.95 -0.88 -17.00
CA ILE A 341 14.57 -1.38 -17.11
C ILE A 341 14.38 -2.06 -18.46
N THR A 342 14.87 -1.45 -19.55
CA THR A 342 14.84 -2.01 -20.91
C THR A 342 15.49 -3.38 -20.97
N PHE A 343 16.70 -3.51 -20.41
CA PHE A 343 17.42 -4.78 -20.33
C PHE A 343 16.66 -5.79 -19.47
N GLY A 344 16.11 -5.37 -18.33
CA GLY A 344 15.28 -6.22 -17.48
C GLY A 344 14.03 -6.73 -18.19
N LEU A 345 13.29 -5.87 -18.91
CA LEU A 345 12.12 -6.28 -19.70
C LEU A 345 12.50 -7.32 -20.76
N PHE A 346 13.62 -7.13 -21.46
CA PHE A 346 14.09 -8.09 -22.43
C PHE A 346 14.41 -9.45 -21.77
N SER A 347 15.19 -9.42 -20.69
CA SER A 347 15.67 -10.64 -20.01
C SER A 347 14.55 -11.45 -19.35
N VAL A 348 13.52 -10.81 -18.76
CA VAL A 348 12.44 -11.56 -18.09
C VAL A 348 11.54 -12.31 -19.07
N PHE A 349 11.50 -11.89 -20.34
CA PHE A 349 10.74 -12.59 -21.38
C PHE A 349 11.56 -13.61 -22.16
N GLU A 350 12.83 -13.85 -21.79
CA GLU A 350 13.59 -15.03 -22.26
C GLU A 350 12.89 -16.32 -21.83
N GLU A 351 13.07 -17.37 -22.64
CA GLU A 351 12.38 -18.64 -22.47
C GLU A 351 12.61 -19.26 -21.08
N GLY A 352 11.50 -19.57 -20.40
CA GLY A 352 11.52 -20.26 -19.10
C GLY A 352 11.74 -19.35 -17.88
N TYR A 353 12.19 -18.09 -18.01
CA TYR A 353 12.51 -17.25 -16.85
C TYR A 353 11.27 -16.98 -15.97
N LEU A 354 10.17 -16.49 -16.56
CA LEU A 354 8.95 -16.19 -15.80
C LEU A 354 8.35 -17.44 -15.15
N ALA A 355 8.36 -18.59 -15.84
CA ALA A 355 7.86 -19.84 -15.29
C ALA A 355 8.69 -20.28 -14.05
N GLY A 356 10.01 -20.18 -14.13
CA GLY A 356 10.91 -20.51 -13.00
C GLY A 356 10.72 -19.60 -11.79
N ILE A 357 10.31 -18.33 -11.98
CA ILE A 357 9.93 -17.45 -10.88
C ILE A 357 8.56 -17.85 -10.31
N GLN A 358 7.55 -18.08 -11.17
CA GLN A 358 6.20 -18.44 -10.74
C GLN A 358 6.17 -19.66 -9.83
N GLU A 359 7.00 -20.67 -10.09
CA GLU A 359 7.11 -21.87 -9.26
C GLU A 359 7.59 -21.59 -7.81
N LYS A 360 8.35 -20.51 -7.60
CA LYS A 360 8.90 -20.13 -6.28
C LYS A 360 7.94 -19.26 -5.46
N LEU A 361 7.07 -18.48 -6.14
CA LEU A 361 6.21 -17.48 -5.48
C LEU A 361 5.27 -18.05 -4.41
N PRO A 362 4.66 -19.27 -4.55
CA PRO A 362 3.81 -19.86 -3.52
C PRO A 362 4.52 -20.06 -2.17
N GLU A 363 5.81 -20.39 -2.19
CA GLU A 363 6.59 -20.53 -0.96
C GLU A 363 7.02 -19.19 -0.41
N LEU A 364 7.51 -18.29 -1.28
CA LEU A 364 7.98 -16.97 -0.88
C LEU A 364 6.88 -16.11 -0.23
N LYS A 365 5.64 -16.19 -0.71
CA LYS A 365 4.54 -15.39 -0.15
C LYS A 365 4.15 -15.75 1.29
N LYS A 366 4.51 -16.95 1.78
CA LYS A 366 4.16 -17.38 3.16
C LYS A 366 4.77 -16.48 4.25
N GLN A 367 5.90 -15.81 3.96
CA GLN A 367 6.53 -14.87 4.90
C GLN A 367 5.70 -13.61 5.19
N PHE A 368 4.69 -13.31 4.37
CA PHE A 368 3.86 -12.10 4.49
C PHE A 368 2.54 -12.38 5.20
N SER A 369 2.60 -13.05 6.35
CA SER A 369 1.42 -13.48 7.10
C SER A 369 0.74 -12.33 7.86
N TRP A 370 -0.58 -12.28 7.83
CA TRP A 370 -1.37 -11.37 8.67
C TRP A 370 -1.31 -11.73 10.16
N ALA A 371 -1.24 -13.03 10.48
CA ALA A 371 -1.11 -13.49 11.86
C ALA A 371 0.18 -12.98 12.51
N SER A 372 1.31 -13.03 11.79
CA SER A 372 2.59 -12.51 12.30
C SER A 372 2.60 -10.98 12.45
N MET A 373 1.82 -10.24 11.62
CA MET A 373 1.61 -8.81 11.82
C MET A 373 0.84 -8.53 13.11
N VAL A 374 -0.22 -9.29 13.40
CA VAL A 374 -0.99 -9.18 14.65
C VAL A 374 -0.08 -9.44 15.85
N GLU A 375 0.68 -10.53 15.85
CA GLU A 375 1.67 -10.84 16.90
C GLU A 375 2.69 -9.74 17.08
N SER A 376 3.21 -9.17 15.98
CA SER A 376 4.15 -8.05 16.02
C SER A 376 3.55 -6.81 16.67
N LEU A 377 2.28 -6.49 16.41
CA LEU A 377 1.57 -5.35 17.01
C LEU A 377 1.29 -5.58 18.50
N GLU A 378 0.81 -6.76 18.87
CA GLU A 378 0.54 -7.13 20.26
C GLU A 378 1.82 -7.18 21.10
N GLY A 379 2.93 -7.59 20.52
CA GLY A 379 4.24 -7.57 21.17
C GLY A 379 4.79 -6.17 21.47
N ARG A 380 4.11 -5.10 21.04
CA ARG A 380 4.48 -3.68 21.29
C ARG A 380 3.64 -3.01 22.40
N VAL A 381 2.82 -3.78 23.09
CA VAL A 381 1.88 -3.28 24.14
C VAL A 381 2.51 -3.17 25.52
#